data_9eac9e6dabfb6a537fffa0893fe9325c
#
_entry.id   9eac9e6dabfb6a537fffa0893fe9325c
#
_cell.length_a   1.000
_cell.length_b   1.000
_cell.length_c   1.000
_cell.angle_alpha   90.00
_cell.angle_beta   90.00
_cell.angle_gamma   90.00
#
_symmetry.space_group_name_H-M   'P 1'
#
loop_
_entity.id
_entity.type
_entity.pdbx_description
1 polymer ?
#
loop_
_entity_poly.entity_id
_entity_poly.type
_entity_poly.pdbx_seq_one_letter_code
_entity_poly.pdbx_strand_id
1 'polypeptide(L)'
;MIVWVDDILSFSNSDAGNDQIETDLKSKFEVNTIGNPSIILGIKLLQKENQILLSQSHFIDSLLNKFGLNNANPVTTPLDPNVNLDDNETEDYSQDEKISQSYVTLIGSLMYLALGTRPDIAYAVNRLAQFTQQPKPTHWTAVKRIFRYLKGTRKFTLNYGGSDELLNEELNIFCDADWAGGSDRKSTSGYIITIAGGAVAWSSKKQASVALSTAEAEYIAATHAAKQVLWHHSLFRELKIDLPTKSTIFSDNQAAIAIAHHPEFHARTKHIDISYHFLRDLVKSGSLNLVYVNTHQNLADLFTKGLPRITHQDLTFEIGVLPDQGGVLRSEI
;
A
#
# COMPACT_ATOMS: atom_id res chain seq x y z
N MET A 1 -13.15 -2.72 -19.26
CA MET A 1 -12.01 -3.41 -19.90
C MET A 1 -10.73 -2.72 -19.48
N ILE A 2 -9.73 -3.49 -19.06
CA ILE A 2 -8.37 -3.04 -18.70
C ILE A 2 -7.41 -3.72 -19.68
N VAL A 3 -6.44 -2.96 -20.20
CA VAL A 3 -5.43 -3.47 -21.14
C VAL A 3 -4.05 -3.24 -20.55
N TRP A 4 -3.24 -4.28 -20.52
CA TRP A 4 -1.85 -4.22 -20.09
C TRP A 4 -0.97 -4.99 -21.07
N VAL A 5 -0.26 -4.25 -21.91
CA VAL A 5 0.57 -4.78 -23.02
C VAL A 5 -0.27 -5.76 -23.86
N ASP A 6 -0.05 -7.08 -23.71
CA ASP A 6 -0.71 -8.14 -24.46
C ASP A 6 -1.92 -8.75 -23.70
N ASP A 7 -2.07 -8.42 -22.42
CA ASP A 7 -3.15 -8.95 -21.57
C ASP A 7 -4.37 -8.00 -21.57
N ILE A 8 -5.55 -8.56 -21.79
CA ILE A 8 -6.83 -7.84 -21.71
C ILE A 8 -7.70 -8.49 -20.64
N LEU A 9 -8.12 -7.69 -19.65
CA LEU A 9 -9.11 -8.08 -18.66
C LEU A 9 -10.45 -7.38 -18.99
N SER A 10 -11.47 -8.17 -19.30
CA SER A 10 -12.84 -7.69 -19.44
C SER A 10 -13.67 -8.10 -18.23
N PHE A 11 -14.56 -7.25 -17.80
CA PHE A 11 -15.56 -7.53 -16.79
C PHE A 11 -16.85 -6.81 -17.13
N SER A 12 -17.96 -7.46 -16.84
CA SER A 12 -19.31 -6.97 -17.10
C SER A 12 -20.24 -7.45 -15.98
N ASN A 13 -21.40 -6.82 -15.86
CA ASN A 13 -22.47 -7.25 -14.97
C ASN A 13 -23.32 -8.40 -15.54
N SER A 14 -22.98 -8.91 -16.73
CA SER A 14 -23.67 -10.03 -17.37
C SER A 14 -22.72 -10.81 -18.28
N ASP A 15 -22.98 -12.13 -18.40
CA ASP A 15 -22.21 -12.99 -19.32
C ASP A 15 -22.38 -12.53 -20.77
N ALA A 16 -23.57 -12.16 -21.18
CA ALA A 16 -23.83 -11.61 -22.52
C ALA A 16 -23.01 -10.35 -22.83
N GLY A 17 -22.74 -9.51 -21.82
CA GLY A 17 -21.88 -8.35 -21.98
C GLY A 17 -20.42 -8.73 -22.21
N ASN A 18 -19.91 -9.74 -21.51
CA ASN A 18 -18.57 -10.28 -21.73
C ASN A 18 -18.45 -10.95 -23.11
N ASP A 19 -19.44 -11.75 -23.53
CA ASP A 19 -19.47 -12.40 -24.84
C ASP A 19 -19.46 -11.37 -25.99
N GLN A 20 -20.16 -10.24 -25.81
CA GLN A 20 -20.17 -9.16 -26.81
C GLN A 20 -18.80 -8.49 -26.91
N ILE A 21 -18.14 -8.19 -25.77
CA ILE A 21 -16.78 -7.63 -25.74
C ILE A 21 -15.81 -8.57 -26.44
N GLU A 22 -15.90 -9.87 -26.15
CA GLU A 22 -15.05 -10.89 -26.77
C GLU A 22 -15.26 -10.95 -28.29
N THR A 23 -16.52 -10.94 -28.75
CA THR A 23 -16.86 -10.95 -30.16
C THR A 23 -16.33 -9.72 -30.89
N ASP A 24 -16.50 -8.54 -30.30
CA ASP A 24 -16.01 -7.27 -30.84
C ASP A 24 -14.47 -7.25 -30.95
N LEU A 25 -13.77 -7.76 -29.94
CA LEU A 25 -12.30 -7.87 -29.95
C LEU A 25 -11.84 -8.84 -31.04
N LYS A 26 -12.41 -10.05 -31.11
CA LYS A 26 -12.07 -11.07 -32.11
C LYS A 26 -12.36 -10.63 -33.55
N SER A 27 -13.30 -9.72 -33.75
CA SER A 27 -13.61 -9.16 -35.08
C SER A 27 -12.50 -8.23 -35.61
N LYS A 28 -11.64 -7.69 -34.72
CA LYS A 28 -10.63 -6.66 -35.05
C LYS A 28 -9.21 -7.11 -34.78
N PHE A 29 -9.02 -8.07 -33.89
CA PHE A 29 -7.71 -8.50 -33.40
C PHE A 29 -7.67 -10.03 -33.29
N GLU A 30 -6.48 -10.59 -33.45
CA GLU A 30 -6.24 -12.01 -33.14
C GLU A 30 -6.10 -12.14 -31.61
N VAL A 31 -7.16 -12.61 -30.94
CA VAL A 31 -7.25 -12.69 -29.48
C VAL A 31 -7.59 -14.12 -29.06
N ASN A 32 -6.82 -14.64 -28.09
CA ASN A 32 -7.10 -15.92 -27.45
C ASN A 32 -7.84 -15.67 -26.12
N THR A 33 -9.02 -16.26 -25.97
CA THR A 33 -9.81 -16.17 -24.74
C THR A 33 -9.43 -17.29 -23.78
N ILE A 34 -9.07 -16.92 -22.54
CA ILE A 34 -8.64 -17.86 -21.49
C ILE A 34 -9.79 -18.19 -20.53
N GLY A 35 -10.93 -17.49 -20.65
CA GLY A 35 -12.06 -17.58 -19.70
C GLY A 35 -11.76 -16.82 -18.40
N ASN A 36 -12.28 -17.35 -17.29
CA ASN A 36 -12.05 -16.71 -15.98
C ASN A 36 -10.56 -16.70 -15.63
N PRO A 37 -9.96 -15.53 -15.37
CA PRO A 37 -8.55 -15.42 -15.11
C PRO A 37 -8.19 -16.06 -13.76
N SER A 38 -7.18 -16.94 -13.77
CA SER A 38 -6.60 -17.49 -12.54
C SER A 38 -5.29 -16.79 -12.16
N ILE A 39 -4.64 -16.13 -13.11
CA ILE A 39 -3.41 -15.35 -12.93
C ILE A 39 -3.48 -14.10 -13.80
N ILE A 40 -3.20 -12.94 -13.22
CA ILE A 40 -3.09 -11.65 -13.92
C ILE A 40 -1.82 -10.98 -13.43
N LEU A 41 -0.96 -10.53 -14.35
CA LEU A 41 0.30 -9.84 -14.02
C LEU A 41 1.17 -10.60 -12.99
N GLY A 42 1.17 -11.93 -13.04
CA GLY A 42 1.88 -12.77 -12.07
C GLY A 42 1.23 -12.89 -10.70
N ILE A 43 0.06 -12.27 -10.52
CA ILE A 43 -0.75 -12.37 -9.30
C ILE A 43 -1.82 -13.45 -9.49
N LYS A 44 -1.85 -14.44 -8.59
CA LYS A 44 -2.87 -15.46 -8.59
C LYS A 44 -4.17 -14.89 -8.06
N LEU A 45 -5.25 -15.08 -8.81
CA LEU A 45 -6.60 -14.71 -8.45
C LEU A 45 -7.36 -15.97 -8.01
N LEU A 46 -7.92 -15.95 -6.81
CA LEU A 46 -8.78 -17.01 -6.30
C LEU A 46 -10.15 -16.39 -6.03
N GLN A 47 -11.14 -16.85 -6.79
CA GLN A 47 -12.52 -16.41 -6.62
C GLN A 47 -13.29 -17.47 -5.82
N LYS A 48 -13.91 -17.04 -4.74
CA LYS A 48 -14.84 -17.80 -3.91
C LYS A 48 -16.21 -17.11 -3.99
N GLU A 49 -17.26 -17.74 -3.45
CA GLU A 49 -18.65 -17.29 -3.61
C GLU A 49 -18.87 -15.78 -3.38
N ASN A 50 -18.37 -15.23 -2.26
CA ASN A 50 -18.48 -13.79 -1.93
C ASN A 50 -17.11 -13.15 -1.62
N GLN A 51 -16.03 -13.71 -2.18
CA GLN A 51 -14.68 -13.29 -1.82
C GLN A 51 -13.72 -13.41 -3.00
N ILE A 52 -12.85 -12.42 -3.12
CA ILE A 52 -11.73 -12.44 -4.05
C ILE A 52 -10.43 -12.37 -3.25
N LEU A 53 -9.50 -13.29 -3.54
CA LEU A 53 -8.20 -13.35 -2.90
C LEU A 53 -7.10 -13.21 -3.95
N LEU A 54 -6.15 -12.32 -3.67
CA LEU A 54 -4.96 -12.10 -4.50
C LEU A 54 -3.73 -12.67 -3.81
N SER A 55 -2.92 -13.44 -4.53
CA SER A 55 -1.74 -14.11 -3.97
C SER A 55 -0.52 -14.03 -4.89
N GLN A 56 0.64 -13.79 -4.30
CA GLN A 56 1.95 -13.88 -4.94
C GLN A 56 2.83 -14.98 -4.29
N SER A 57 2.22 -15.99 -3.64
CA SER A 57 2.94 -17.06 -2.92
C SER A 57 3.99 -17.75 -3.80
N HIS A 58 3.68 -18.04 -5.07
CA HIS A 58 4.64 -18.63 -6.02
C HIS A 58 5.88 -17.76 -6.23
N PHE A 59 5.68 -16.43 -6.31
CA PHE A 59 6.81 -15.51 -6.46
C PHE A 59 7.65 -15.45 -5.19
N ILE A 60 7.02 -15.47 -4.01
CA ILE A 60 7.74 -15.56 -2.73
C ILE A 60 8.58 -16.84 -2.67
N ASP A 61 8.01 -17.99 -3.03
CA ASP A 61 8.72 -19.27 -3.04
C ASP A 61 9.91 -19.25 -4.01
N SER A 62 9.74 -18.66 -5.20
CA SER A 62 10.84 -18.51 -6.19
C SER A 62 11.98 -17.65 -5.65
N LEU A 63 11.67 -16.56 -4.94
CA LEU A 63 12.66 -15.68 -4.33
C LEU A 63 13.40 -16.38 -3.17
N LEU A 64 12.67 -17.08 -2.29
CA LEU A 64 13.28 -17.83 -1.20
C LEU A 64 14.24 -18.89 -1.72
N ASN A 65 13.89 -19.59 -2.80
CA ASN A 65 14.76 -20.54 -3.50
C ASN A 65 15.99 -19.85 -4.10
N LYS A 66 15.77 -18.78 -4.89
CA LYS A 66 16.82 -18.04 -5.59
C LYS A 66 17.89 -17.51 -4.64
N PHE A 67 17.49 -17.06 -3.44
CA PHE A 67 18.40 -16.45 -2.47
C PHE A 67 18.80 -17.40 -1.32
N GLY A 68 18.46 -18.68 -1.40
CA GLY A 68 18.88 -19.70 -0.43
C GLY A 68 18.27 -19.52 0.97
N LEU A 69 17.11 -18.90 1.06
CA LEU A 69 16.43 -18.57 2.33
C LEU A 69 15.33 -19.55 2.73
N ASN A 70 15.20 -20.68 2.04
CA ASN A 70 14.19 -21.70 2.34
C ASN A 70 14.28 -22.24 3.77
N ASN A 71 15.48 -22.35 4.32
CA ASN A 71 15.72 -22.87 5.67
C ASN A 71 15.85 -21.76 6.73
N ALA A 72 15.67 -20.49 6.38
CA ALA A 72 15.75 -19.38 7.31
C ALA A 72 14.61 -19.46 8.36
N ASN A 73 14.88 -19.11 9.62
CA ASN A 73 13.84 -19.05 10.66
C ASN A 73 12.89 -17.88 10.41
N PRO A 74 11.55 -18.10 10.39
CA PRO A 74 10.58 -17.01 10.22
C PRO A 74 10.67 -15.99 11.35
N VAL A 75 10.22 -14.77 11.04
CA VAL A 75 10.04 -13.68 12.02
C VAL A 75 8.65 -13.07 11.85
N THR A 76 8.20 -12.32 12.85
CA THR A 76 6.81 -11.85 12.95
C THR A 76 6.59 -10.43 12.41
N THR A 77 7.66 -9.67 12.14
CA THR A 77 7.59 -8.30 11.58
C THR A 77 8.61 -8.13 10.46
N PRO A 78 8.29 -7.40 9.39
CA PRO A 78 9.21 -7.21 8.26
C PRO A 78 10.40 -6.34 8.61
N LEU A 79 10.24 -5.39 9.55
CA LEU A 79 11.31 -4.53 10.05
C LEU A 79 11.33 -4.57 11.59
N ASP A 80 12.50 -4.45 12.17
CA ASP A 80 12.62 -4.26 13.61
C ASP A 80 12.38 -2.79 13.94
N PRO A 81 11.43 -2.44 14.80
CA PRO A 81 11.15 -1.05 15.14
C PRO A 81 12.35 -0.35 15.82
N ASN A 82 13.26 -1.11 16.40
CA ASN A 82 14.42 -0.57 17.12
C ASN A 82 15.69 -0.49 16.25
N VAL A 83 15.68 -0.96 15.00
CA VAL A 83 16.84 -0.91 14.13
C VAL A 83 17.09 0.52 13.63
N ASN A 84 18.30 1.01 13.85
CA ASN A 84 18.74 2.26 13.25
C ASN A 84 19.37 1.97 11.88
N LEU A 85 18.63 2.26 10.81
CA LEU A 85 19.11 2.09 9.44
C LEU A 85 20.00 3.26 8.96
N ASP A 86 20.01 4.39 9.67
CA ASP A 86 20.84 5.55 9.35
C ASP A 86 22.21 5.50 10.06
N ASP A 87 22.52 4.40 10.75
CA ASP A 87 23.76 4.26 11.49
C ASP A 87 24.98 4.40 10.57
N ASN A 88 25.99 5.13 11.05
CA ASN A 88 27.24 5.37 10.33
C ASN A 88 28.21 4.19 10.49
N GLU A 89 27.79 2.98 10.10
CA GLU A 89 28.70 1.85 9.92
C GLU A 89 29.81 2.24 8.95
N THR A 90 31.03 1.87 9.27
CA THR A 90 32.20 2.15 8.44
C THR A 90 32.30 1.24 7.22
N GLU A 91 31.68 0.05 7.29
CA GLU A 91 31.63 -0.87 6.16
C GLU A 91 30.57 -0.43 5.15
N ASP A 92 30.98 -0.34 3.89
CA ASP A 92 30.16 0.04 2.75
C ASP A 92 30.32 -0.99 1.65
N TYR A 93 29.21 -1.57 1.21
CA TYR A 93 29.18 -2.57 0.16
C TYR A 93 29.02 -1.97 -1.25
N SER A 94 29.01 -0.64 -1.40
CA SER A 94 28.87 0.01 -2.72
C SER A 94 30.04 -0.30 -3.66
N GLN A 95 31.23 -0.60 -3.12
CA GLN A 95 32.42 -0.96 -3.88
C GLN A 95 32.41 -2.42 -4.36
N ASP A 96 31.59 -3.29 -3.77
CA ASP A 96 31.36 -4.65 -4.26
C ASP A 96 30.17 -4.67 -5.21
N GLU A 97 30.47 -4.64 -6.52
CA GLU A 97 29.44 -4.58 -7.58
C GLU A 97 28.45 -5.75 -7.49
N LYS A 98 28.91 -6.96 -7.13
CA LYS A 98 28.01 -8.12 -7.00
C LYS A 98 27.05 -7.98 -5.84
N ILE A 99 27.52 -7.49 -4.71
CA ILE A 99 26.68 -7.26 -3.52
C ILE A 99 25.70 -6.14 -3.83
N SER A 100 26.16 -5.03 -4.40
CA SER A 100 25.32 -3.88 -4.76
C SER A 100 24.22 -4.27 -5.75
N GLN A 101 24.54 -4.95 -6.86
CA GLN A 101 23.55 -5.43 -7.83
C GLN A 101 22.57 -6.43 -7.22
N SER A 102 23.03 -7.31 -6.34
CA SER A 102 22.16 -8.24 -5.63
C SER A 102 21.19 -7.50 -4.71
N TYR A 103 21.64 -6.46 -4.01
CA TYR A 103 20.78 -5.63 -3.14
C TYR A 103 19.68 -4.95 -3.97
N VAL A 104 20.01 -4.28 -5.07
CA VAL A 104 19.06 -3.63 -5.97
C VAL A 104 18.02 -4.63 -6.49
N THR A 105 18.48 -5.83 -6.90
CA THR A 105 17.60 -6.90 -7.40
C THR A 105 16.63 -7.38 -6.31
N LEU A 106 17.10 -7.53 -5.06
CA LEU A 106 16.27 -7.91 -3.92
C LEU A 106 15.21 -6.86 -3.63
N ILE A 107 15.61 -5.59 -3.56
CA ILE A 107 14.68 -4.47 -3.33
C ILE A 107 13.64 -4.40 -4.44
N GLY A 108 14.03 -4.50 -5.72
CA GLY A 108 13.08 -4.51 -6.85
C GLY A 108 12.08 -5.66 -6.76
N SER A 109 12.52 -6.85 -6.37
CA SER A 109 11.63 -8.00 -6.17
C SER A 109 10.66 -7.80 -5.01
N LEU A 110 11.14 -7.22 -3.91
CA LEU A 110 10.29 -6.89 -2.74
C LEU A 110 9.31 -5.76 -3.06
N MET A 111 9.69 -4.78 -3.88
CA MET A 111 8.78 -3.72 -4.35
C MET A 111 7.63 -4.30 -5.17
N TYR A 112 7.89 -5.27 -6.05
CA TYR A 112 6.83 -5.95 -6.80
C TYR A 112 5.82 -6.66 -5.87
N LEU A 113 6.28 -7.31 -4.80
CA LEU A 113 5.42 -7.88 -3.78
C LEU A 113 4.63 -6.81 -3.01
N ALA A 114 5.33 -5.75 -2.57
CA ALA A 114 4.75 -4.67 -1.79
C ALA A 114 3.67 -3.89 -2.55
N LEU A 115 3.82 -3.75 -3.87
CA LEU A 115 2.87 -3.05 -4.74
C LEU A 115 1.73 -3.96 -5.24
N GLY A 116 1.94 -5.30 -5.24
CA GLY A 116 0.97 -6.25 -5.75
C GLY A 116 -0.05 -6.71 -4.70
N THR A 117 0.40 -7.45 -3.70
CA THR A 117 -0.50 -8.10 -2.73
C THR A 117 -0.03 -8.03 -1.28
N ARG A 118 1.11 -7.37 -1.02
CA ARG A 118 1.74 -7.35 0.31
C ARG A 118 1.99 -5.91 0.78
N PRO A 119 0.92 -5.11 0.97
CA PRO A 119 1.02 -3.77 1.55
C PRO A 119 1.70 -3.75 2.93
N ASP A 120 1.62 -4.82 3.68
CA ASP A 120 2.21 -5.03 5.00
C ASP A 120 3.75 -4.91 5.04
N ILE A 121 4.44 -5.04 3.89
CA ILE A 121 5.88 -4.83 3.81
C ILE A 121 6.27 -3.49 3.18
N ALA A 122 5.29 -2.66 2.76
CA ALA A 122 5.56 -1.48 1.94
C ALA A 122 6.50 -0.46 2.62
N TYR A 123 6.31 -0.19 3.90
CA TYR A 123 7.20 0.70 4.65
C TYR A 123 8.63 0.16 4.71
N ALA A 124 8.80 -1.10 5.11
CA ALA A 124 10.12 -1.71 5.26
C ALA A 124 10.90 -1.70 3.92
N VAL A 125 10.21 -2.03 2.82
CA VAL A 125 10.80 -2.04 1.47
C VAL A 125 11.16 -0.63 1.02
N ASN A 126 10.25 0.34 1.21
CA ASN A 126 10.51 1.73 0.83
C ASN A 126 11.66 2.33 1.63
N ARG A 127 11.74 2.04 2.93
CA ARG A 127 12.83 2.50 3.79
C ARG A 127 14.18 1.94 3.33
N LEU A 128 14.26 0.65 3.02
CA LEU A 128 15.49 0.01 2.55
C LEU A 128 15.85 0.40 1.11
N ALA A 129 14.88 0.75 0.26
CA ALA A 129 15.13 1.25 -1.08
C ALA A 129 15.94 2.57 -1.09
N GLN A 130 15.89 3.36 -0.02
CA GLN A 130 16.66 4.60 0.10
C GLN A 130 18.18 4.36 0.14
N PHE A 131 18.61 3.14 0.47
CA PHE A 131 20.03 2.76 0.62
C PHE A 131 20.58 1.96 -0.58
N THR A 132 19.88 1.93 -1.70
CA THR A 132 20.30 1.17 -2.90
C THR A 132 21.62 1.63 -3.49
N GLN A 133 21.99 2.90 -3.30
CA GLN A 133 23.27 3.45 -3.78
C GLN A 133 24.46 3.07 -2.88
N GLN A 134 24.24 2.94 -1.58
CA GLN A 134 25.24 2.64 -0.59
C GLN A 134 24.71 1.65 0.46
N PRO A 135 24.50 0.38 0.07
CA PRO A 135 24.00 -0.63 1.01
C PRO A 135 25.08 -0.99 2.05
N LYS A 136 24.70 -1.05 3.30
CA LYS A 136 25.53 -1.42 4.45
C LYS A 136 25.13 -2.79 5.01
N PRO A 137 25.95 -3.44 5.87
CA PRO A 137 25.64 -4.72 6.51
C PRO A 137 24.28 -4.73 7.22
N THR A 138 23.96 -3.63 7.92
CA THR A 138 22.65 -3.44 8.59
C THR A 138 21.50 -3.49 7.61
N HIS A 139 21.62 -2.85 6.44
CA HIS A 139 20.60 -2.88 5.39
C HIS A 139 20.40 -4.29 4.84
N TRP A 140 21.47 -5.05 4.62
CA TRP A 140 21.41 -6.44 4.20
C TRP A 140 20.70 -7.33 5.24
N THR A 141 21.01 -7.13 6.50
CA THR A 141 20.34 -7.85 7.60
C THR A 141 18.84 -7.55 7.61
N ALA A 142 18.48 -6.28 7.42
CA ALA A 142 17.08 -5.86 7.37
C ALA A 142 16.34 -6.42 6.11
N VAL A 143 16.98 -6.46 4.94
CA VAL A 143 16.40 -7.11 3.75
C VAL A 143 16.16 -8.60 3.98
N LYS A 144 17.14 -9.32 4.56
CA LYS A 144 16.97 -10.74 4.92
C LYS A 144 15.84 -10.94 5.94
N ARG A 145 15.60 -9.97 6.84
CA ARG A 145 14.49 -10.00 7.78
C ARG A 145 13.15 -9.95 7.05
N ILE A 146 12.99 -9.12 6.01
CA ILE A 146 11.76 -9.10 5.19
C ILE A 146 11.52 -10.47 4.56
N PHE A 147 12.53 -11.13 3.99
CA PHE A 147 12.36 -12.48 3.45
C PHE A 147 11.97 -13.52 4.50
N ARG A 148 12.51 -13.41 5.71
CA ARG A 148 12.13 -14.29 6.83
C ARG A 148 10.67 -14.05 7.25
N TYR A 149 10.20 -12.80 7.23
CA TYR A 149 8.81 -12.46 7.46
C TYR A 149 7.91 -13.04 6.34
N LEU A 150 8.28 -12.83 5.08
CA LEU A 150 7.57 -13.39 3.94
C LEU A 150 7.52 -14.92 3.96
N LYS A 151 8.58 -15.58 4.41
CA LYS A 151 8.57 -17.05 4.64
C LYS A 151 7.50 -17.45 5.64
N GLY A 152 7.41 -16.76 6.76
CA GLY A 152 6.39 -17.02 7.80
C GLY A 152 4.95 -16.74 7.34
N THR A 153 4.80 -15.78 6.44
CA THR A 153 3.51 -15.29 5.92
C THR A 153 3.29 -15.62 4.43
N ARG A 154 3.97 -16.63 3.88
CA ARG A 154 3.95 -16.93 2.44
C ARG A 154 2.57 -17.27 1.88
N LYS A 155 1.67 -17.78 2.74
CA LYS A 155 0.29 -18.12 2.41
C LYS A 155 -0.69 -16.96 2.66
N PHE A 156 -0.21 -15.78 3.03
CA PHE A 156 -1.08 -14.63 3.18
C PHE A 156 -1.54 -14.16 1.81
N THR A 157 -2.78 -13.76 1.75
CA THR A 157 -3.48 -13.25 0.57
C THR A 157 -4.08 -11.91 0.88
N LEU A 158 -4.19 -11.04 -0.11
CA LEU A 158 -4.98 -9.83 0.00
C LEU A 158 -6.42 -10.17 -0.37
N ASN A 159 -7.35 -9.91 0.57
CA ASN A 159 -8.72 -10.41 0.53
C ASN A 159 -9.72 -9.27 0.38
N TYR A 160 -10.75 -9.51 -0.42
CA TYR A 160 -11.88 -8.60 -0.63
C TYR A 160 -13.19 -9.35 -0.44
N GLY A 161 -14.14 -8.78 0.30
CA GLY A 161 -15.42 -9.41 0.62
C GLY A 161 -15.31 -10.43 1.76
N GLY A 162 -16.21 -11.39 1.79
CA GLY A 162 -16.27 -12.47 2.80
C GLY A 162 -17.36 -12.30 3.86
N SER A 163 -17.95 -11.11 4.02
CA SER A 163 -19.18 -10.89 4.79
C SER A 163 -20.00 -9.76 4.16
N ASP A 164 -21.31 -9.76 4.38
CA ASP A 164 -22.20 -8.72 3.85
C ASP A 164 -21.87 -7.33 4.40
N GLU A 165 -21.33 -7.24 5.62
CA GLU A 165 -20.88 -6.00 6.24
C GLU A 165 -19.67 -5.38 5.52
N LEU A 166 -18.83 -6.22 4.89
CA LEU A 166 -17.64 -5.76 4.15
C LEU A 166 -17.97 -5.38 2.69
N LEU A 167 -19.16 -5.70 2.20
CA LEU A 167 -19.59 -5.33 0.84
C LEU A 167 -20.05 -3.87 0.74
N ASN A 168 -19.78 -3.04 1.76
CA ASN A 168 -19.98 -1.61 1.68
C ASN A 168 -19.16 -1.03 0.54
N GLU A 169 -19.81 -0.28 -0.33
CA GLU A 169 -19.21 0.43 -1.47
C GLU A 169 -18.40 1.68 -1.04
N GLU A 170 -18.25 1.91 0.27
CA GLU A 170 -17.54 3.06 0.80
C GLU A 170 -16.03 2.84 0.79
N LEU A 171 -15.32 3.88 0.36
CA LEU A 171 -13.87 3.95 0.48
C LEU A 171 -13.51 4.37 1.92
N ASN A 172 -12.77 3.52 2.63
CA ASN A 172 -12.16 3.90 3.89
C ASN A 172 -10.73 4.36 3.63
N ILE A 173 -10.43 5.60 4.00
CA ILE A 173 -9.18 6.26 3.66
C ILE A 173 -8.50 6.73 4.93
N PHE A 174 -7.24 6.32 5.13
CA PHE A 174 -6.43 6.72 6.27
C PHE A 174 -5.13 7.37 5.78
N CYS A 175 -4.65 8.37 6.51
CA CYS A 175 -3.34 8.98 6.27
C CYS A 175 -2.58 9.17 7.57
N ASP A 176 -1.24 9.14 7.48
CA ASP A 176 -0.30 9.35 8.57
C ASP A 176 1.02 9.91 8.05
N ALA A 177 1.80 10.56 8.92
CA ALA A 177 3.15 10.95 8.62
C ALA A 177 4.09 10.76 9.82
N ASP A 178 5.17 9.99 9.64
CA ASP A 178 6.28 9.95 10.60
C ASP A 178 7.18 11.18 10.39
N TRP A 179 7.12 12.12 11.34
CA TRP A 179 7.83 13.40 11.26
C TRP A 179 9.31 13.24 11.55
N ALA A 180 10.15 13.68 10.59
CA ALA A 180 11.61 13.76 10.75
C ALA A 180 12.29 12.44 11.15
N GLY A 181 11.73 11.29 10.78
CA GLY A 181 12.21 9.95 11.17
C GLY A 181 13.53 9.52 10.53
N GLY A 182 14.09 10.28 9.58
CA GLY A 182 15.36 10.02 8.92
C GLY A 182 16.46 11.00 9.29
N SER A 183 17.73 10.65 9.00
CA SER A 183 18.90 11.49 9.24
C SER A 183 18.86 12.83 8.48
N ASP A 184 18.17 12.90 7.35
CA ASP A 184 17.92 14.10 6.55
C ASP A 184 16.70 14.91 7.01
N ARG A 185 16.09 14.54 8.15
CA ARG A 185 14.89 15.17 8.73
C ARG A 185 13.67 15.23 7.83
N LYS A 186 13.63 14.45 6.75
CA LYS A 186 12.45 14.33 5.92
C LYS A 186 11.47 13.32 6.54
N SER A 187 10.21 13.68 6.49
CA SER A 187 9.12 12.84 6.98
C SER A 187 8.77 11.73 6.00
N THR A 188 8.14 10.67 6.48
CA THR A 188 7.55 9.63 5.64
C THR A 188 6.04 9.79 5.66
N SER A 189 5.42 10.00 4.50
CA SER A 189 3.96 9.99 4.35
C SER A 189 3.46 8.58 4.04
N GLY A 190 2.39 8.19 4.71
CA GLY A 190 1.62 6.98 4.45
C GLY A 190 0.17 7.29 4.15
N TYR A 191 -0.42 6.53 3.24
CA TYR A 191 -1.88 6.45 3.12
C TYR A 191 -2.29 5.04 2.73
N ILE A 192 -3.53 4.73 3.03
CA ILE A 192 -4.21 3.51 2.57
C ILE A 192 -5.65 3.83 2.22
N ILE A 193 -6.15 3.18 1.17
CA ILE A 193 -7.56 3.16 0.77
C ILE A 193 -7.99 1.70 0.76
N THR A 194 -9.07 1.40 1.49
CA THR A 194 -9.68 0.06 1.50
C THR A 194 -11.10 0.11 0.98
N ILE A 195 -11.53 -0.97 0.32
CA ILE A 195 -12.92 -1.25 -0.06
C ILE A 195 -13.18 -2.73 0.13
N ALA A 196 -14.38 -3.10 0.50
CA ALA A 196 -14.76 -4.49 0.76
C ALA A 196 -13.79 -5.22 1.72
N GLY A 197 -13.25 -4.50 2.71
CA GLY A 197 -12.34 -5.03 3.72
C GLY A 197 -10.90 -5.26 3.26
N GLY A 198 -10.55 -4.93 2.02
CA GLY A 198 -9.19 -5.10 1.48
C GLY A 198 -8.57 -3.81 0.96
N ALA A 199 -7.24 -3.71 1.03
CA ALA A 199 -6.49 -2.58 0.50
C ALA A 199 -6.55 -2.52 -1.02
N VAL A 200 -6.97 -1.38 -1.61
CA VAL A 200 -7.00 -1.14 -3.06
C VAL A 200 -5.95 -0.12 -3.51
N ALA A 201 -5.50 0.76 -2.61
CA ALA A 201 -4.39 1.65 -2.87
C ALA A 201 -3.65 1.98 -1.58
N TRP A 202 -2.35 2.06 -1.65
CA TRP A 202 -1.49 2.40 -0.51
C TRP A 202 -0.19 3.04 -0.97
N SER A 203 0.43 3.75 -0.07
CA SER A 203 1.75 4.32 -0.31
C SER A 203 2.50 4.49 1.00
N SER A 204 3.78 4.20 0.95
CA SER A 204 4.78 4.64 1.93
C SER A 204 5.81 5.44 1.16
N LYS A 205 5.96 6.72 1.42
CA LYS A 205 6.83 7.58 0.63
C LYS A 205 7.49 8.66 1.46
N LYS A 206 8.81 8.80 1.32
CA LYS A 206 9.56 9.91 1.88
C LYS A 206 9.14 11.22 1.23
N GLN A 207 8.87 12.25 2.04
CA GLN A 207 8.50 13.58 1.55
C GLN A 207 9.68 14.25 0.83
N ALA A 208 9.39 15.04 -0.18
CA ALA A 208 10.42 15.74 -0.96
C ALA A 208 11.03 16.92 -0.17
N SER A 209 10.22 17.58 0.66
CA SER A 209 10.59 18.71 1.52
C SER A 209 10.69 18.27 2.99
N VAL A 210 11.41 19.07 3.78
CA VAL A 210 11.42 18.95 5.24
C VAL A 210 10.21 19.71 5.78
N ALA A 211 9.33 19.00 6.49
CA ALA A 211 8.22 19.60 7.21
C ALA A 211 8.69 20.27 8.51
N LEU A 212 8.22 21.49 8.78
CA LEU A 212 8.60 22.25 9.93
C LEU A 212 7.87 21.86 11.23
N SER A 213 6.84 21.05 11.11
CA SER A 213 6.06 20.53 12.24
C SER A 213 5.41 19.18 11.87
N THR A 214 4.96 18.44 12.90
CA THR A 214 4.17 17.22 12.72
C THR A 214 2.88 17.51 11.95
N ALA A 215 2.17 18.60 12.28
CA ALA A 215 0.95 19.00 11.57
C ALA A 215 1.15 19.25 10.08
N GLU A 216 2.31 19.82 9.71
CA GLU A 216 2.67 20.03 8.31
C GLU A 216 2.94 18.71 7.58
N ALA A 217 3.71 17.79 8.20
CA ALA A 217 3.97 16.48 7.64
C ALA A 217 2.66 15.69 7.40
N GLU A 218 1.76 15.72 8.38
CA GLU A 218 0.44 15.10 8.29
C GLU A 218 -0.44 15.72 7.21
N TYR A 219 -0.40 17.03 7.09
CA TYR A 219 -1.15 17.73 6.05
C TYR A 219 -0.68 17.35 4.64
N ILE A 220 0.64 17.18 4.45
CA ILE A 220 1.21 16.67 3.20
C ILE A 220 0.73 15.25 2.93
N ALA A 221 0.69 14.37 3.94
CA ALA A 221 0.18 13.01 3.81
C ALA A 221 -1.31 12.99 3.42
N ALA A 222 -2.14 13.81 4.08
CA ALA A 222 -3.55 13.97 3.73
C ALA A 222 -3.75 14.49 2.29
N THR A 223 -2.88 15.40 1.82
CA THR A 223 -2.89 15.87 0.42
C THR A 223 -2.58 14.75 -0.56
N HIS A 224 -1.65 13.85 -0.25
CA HIS A 224 -1.35 12.69 -1.08
C HIS A 224 -2.53 11.73 -1.14
N ALA A 225 -3.16 11.44 -0.01
CA ALA A 225 -4.37 10.63 0.07
C ALA A 225 -5.50 11.24 -0.76
N ALA A 226 -5.74 12.56 -0.63
CA ALA A 226 -6.79 13.28 -1.36
C ALA A 226 -6.63 13.17 -2.89
N LYS A 227 -5.40 13.29 -3.42
CA LYS A 227 -5.13 13.10 -4.85
C LYS A 227 -5.52 11.71 -5.32
N GLN A 228 -5.22 10.71 -4.51
CA GLN A 228 -5.53 9.33 -4.84
C GLN A 228 -7.04 9.04 -4.79
N VAL A 229 -7.75 9.64 -3.84
CA VAL A 229 -9.22 9.57 -3.75
C VAL A 229 -9.86 10.12 -5.01
N LEU A 230 -9.45 11.30 -5.49
CA LEU A 230 -9.99 11.90 -6.71
C LEU A 230 -9.74 11.01 -7.94
N TRP A 231 -8.60 10.35 -8.00
CA TRP A 231 -8.31 9.39 -9.06
C TRP A 231 -9.27 8.20 -9.00
N HIS A 232 -9.53 7.63 -7.81
CA HIS A 232 -10.50 6.54 -7.64
C HIS A 232 -11.91 6.98 -8.02
N HIS A 233 -12.36 8.16 -7.61
CA HIS A 233 -13.65 8.68 -8.03
C HIS A 233 -13.78 8.76 -9.57
N SER A 234 -12.70 9.19 -10.26
CA SER A 234 -12.69 9.22 -11.72
C SER A 234 -12.75 7.80 -12.30
N LEU A 235 -11.98 6.86 -11.76
CA LEU A 235 -11.97 5.46 -12.19
C LEU A 235 -13.36 4.80 -12.00
N PHE A 236 -13.96 4.91 -10.82
CA PHE A 236 -15.27 4.31 -10.55
C PHE A 236 -16.38 4.91 -11.41
N ARG A 237 -16.31 6.23 -11.65
CA ARG A 237 -17.25 6.88 -12.59
C ARG A 237 -17.11 6.34 -14.02
N GLU A 238 -15.89 6.10 -14.50
CA GLU A 238 -15.66 5.47 -15.82
C GLU A 238 -16.16 4.02 -15.85
N LEU A 239 -16.02 3.31 -14.74
CA LEU A 239 -16.54 1.95 -14.57
C LEU A 239 -18.07 1.90 -14.37
N LYS A 240 -18.74 3.07 -14.26
CA LYS A 240 -20.17 3.20 -13.95
C LYS A 240 -20.56 2.53 -12.63
N ILE A 241 -19.65 2.60 -11.65
CA ILE A 241 -19.89 2.18 -10.28
C ILE A 241 -20.17 3.45 -9.46
N ASP A 242 -21.34 3.49 -8.84
CA ASP A 242 -21.76 4.62 -8.02
C ASP A 242 -21.04 4.56 -6.66
N LEU A 243 -20.13 5.48 -6.43
CA LEU A 243 -19.56 5.73 -5.11
C LEU A 243 -20.20 6.97 -4.48
N PRO A 244 -20.19 7.07 -3.15
CA PRO A 244 -20.55 8.30 -2.46
C PRO A 244 -19.75 9.49 -3.04
N THR A 245 -20.44 10.58 -3.34
CA THR A 245 -19.81 11.80 -3.89
C THR A 245 -18.85 12.47 -2.93
N LYS A 246 -18.95 12.12 -1.64
CA LYS A 246 -18.15 12.65 -0.54
C LYS A 246 -17.35 11.53 0.09
N SER A 247 -16.03 11.69 0.16
CA SER A 247 -15.13 10.76 0.84
C SER A 247 -14.61 11.35 2.14
N THR A 248 -14.36 10.49 3.13
CA THR A 248 -13.77 10.86 4.41
C THR A 248 -12.36 10.30 4.51
N ILE A 249 -11.39 11.18 4.80
CA ILE A 249 -10.01 10.80 5.14
C ILE A 249 -9.87 10.87 6.67
N PHE A 250 -9.40 9.79 7.24
CA PHE A 250 -9.11 9.66 8.66
C PHE A 250 -7.64 10.00 8.93
N SER A 251 -7.40 10.89 9.92
CA SER A 251 -6.06 11.27 10.41
C SER A 251 -6.10 11.37 11.93
N ASP A 252 -5.03 11.03 12.60
CA ASP A 252 -4.92 11.17 14.05
C ASP A 252 -4.35 12.52 14.51
N ASN A 253 -4.07 13.44 13.57
CA ASN A 253 -3.54 14.76 13.87
C ASN A 253 -4.62 15.86 13.82
N GLN A 254 -5.14 16.22 14.98
CA GLN A 254 -6.16 17.27 15.13
C GLN A 254 -5.69 18.63 14.59
N ALA A 255 -4.38 18.97 14.70
CA ALA A 255 -3.86 20.23 14.21
C ALA A 255 -3.86 20.28 12.67
N ALA A 256 -3.52 19.19 11.99
CA ALA A 256 -3.62 19.07 10.54
C ALA A 256 -5.07 19.21 10.06
N ILE A 257 -6.02 18.59 10.77
CA ILE A 257 -7.46 18.70 10.51
C ILE A 257 -7.92 20.15 10.67
N ALA A 258 -7.53 20.82 11.76
CA ALA A 258 -7.87 22.23 11.99
C ALA A 258 -7.35 23.15 10.87
N ILE A 259 -6.13 22.93 10.40
CA ILE A 259 -5.54 23.68 9.27
C ILE A 259 -6.36 23.51 7.98
N ALA A 260 -6.90 22.31 7.73
CA ALA A 260 -7.73 22.05 6.57
C ALA A 260 -9.08 22.78 6.61
N HIS A 261 -9.67 22.89 7.80
CA HIS A 261 -11.01 23.50 7.99
C HIS A 261 -10.99 25.03 8.19
N HIS A 262 -9.92 25.61 8.76
CA HIS A 262 -9.85 27.02 9.14
C HIS A 262 -8.85 27.82 8.31
N PRO A 263 -9.31 28.84 7.53
CA PRO A 263 -8.46 29.62 6.65
C PRO A 263 -7.46 30.55 7.36
N GLU A 264 -7.63 30.81 8.64
CA GLU A 264 -6.89 31.85 9.40
C GLU A 264 -5.42 31.47 9.72
N PHE A 265 -5.00 30.24 9.48
CA PHE A 265 -3.65 29.76 9.79
C PHE A 265 -2.59 30.07 8.71
N HIS A 266 -2.78 31.11 7.89
CA HIS A 266 -1.92 31.44 6.73
C HIS A 266 -0.46 31.86 7.05
N ALA A 267 -0.15 32.24 8.27
CA ALA A 267 1.14 32.92 8.55
C ALA A 267 2.38 32.00 8.54
N ARG A 268 2.21 30.66 8.58
CA ARG A 268 3.31 29.69 8.76
C ARG A 268 3.56 28.76 7.56
N THR A 269 2.83 28.89 6.45
CA THR A 269 2.76 27.85 5.42
C THR A 269 3.03 28.30 3.99
N LYS A 270 3.66 29.46 3.78
CA LYS A 270 3.90 30.06 2.44
C LYS A 270 4.68 29.16 1.45
N HIS A 271 5.50 28.25 1.92
CA HIS A 271 6.33 27.39 1.07
C HIS A 271 5.65 26.11 0.59
N ILE A 272 4.42 25.78 1.09
CA ILE A 272 3.62 24.63 0.68
C ILE A 272 2.25 25.06 0.11
N ASP A 273 2.18 26.27 -0.36
CA ASP A 273 0.96 27.02 -0.71
C ASP A 273 0.00 26.20 -1.62
N ILE A 274 0.52 25.59 -2.69
CA ILE A 274 -0.30 24.84 -3.67
C ILE A 274 -0.97 23.60 -3.02
N SER A 275 -0.25 22.86 -2.20
CA SER A 275 -0.80 21.66 -1.53
C SER A 275 -1.84 22.04 -0.48
N TYR A 276 -1.64 23.16 0.22
CA TYR A 276 -2.58 23.70 1.19
C TYR A 276 -3.89 24.16 0.54
N HIS A 277 -3.80 24.89 -0.55
CA HIS A 277 -4.98 25.33 -1.29
C HIS A 277 -5.77 24.14 -1.84
N PHE A 278 -5.10 23.16 -2.43
CA PHE A 278 -5.74 22.00 -3.01
C PHE A 278 -6.60 21.21 -2.00
N LEU A 279 -6.04 20.80 -0.85
CA LEU A 279 -6.78 20.02 0.14
C LEU A 279 -7.93 20.86 0.77
N ARG A 280 -7.66 22.12 1.07
CA ARG A 280 -8.65 23.04 1.63
C ARG A 280 -9.83 23.28 0.67
N ASP A 281 -9.57 23.44 -0.62
CA ASP A 281 -10.62 23.62 -1.61
C ASP A 281 -11.53 22.39 -1.70
N LEU A 282 -10.97 21.20 -1.60
CA LEU A 282 -11.74 19.95 -1.54
C LEU A 282 -12.59 19.83 -0.28
N VAL A 283 -12.04 20.23 0.87
CA VAL A 283 -12.80 20.25 2.14
C VAL A 283 -13.90 21.33 2.08
N LYS A 284 -13.59 22.52 1.60
CA LYS A 284 -14.53 23.65 1.47
C LYS A 284 -15.67 23.36 0.50
N SER A 285 -15.38 22.67 -0.61
CA SER A 285 -16.41 22.27 -1.59
C SER A 285 -17.28 21.14 -1.09
N GLY A 286 -16.92 20.50 0.04
CA GLY A 286 -17.62 19.33 0.57
C GLY A 286 -17.34 18.03 -0.18
N SER A 287 -16.41 18.03 -1.13
CA SER A 287 -16.00 16.83 -1.88
C SER A 287 -15.20 15.85 -1.01
N LEU A 288 -14.47 16.39 -0.03
CA LEU A 288 -13.68 15.65 0.94
C LEU A 288 -13.97 16.13 2.36
N ASN A 289 -13.83 15.22 3.33
CA ASN A 289 -13.86 15.54 4.75
C ASN A 289 -12.59 14.96 5.41
N LEU A 290 -12.01 15.69 6.38
CA LEU A 290 -11.01 15.19 7.29
C LEU A 290 -11.61 14.96 8.66
N VAL A 291 -11.46 13.76 9.19
CA VAL A 291 -12.02 13.33 10.47
C VAL A 291 -10.93 12.73 11.35
N TYR A 292 -11.01 13.03 12.64
CA TYR A 292 -10.08 12.46 13.62
C TYR A 292 -10.36 10.97 13.83
N VAL A 293 -9.28 10.20 13.87
CA VAL A 293 -9.25 8.80 14.29
C VAL A 293 -8.22 8.63 15.42
N ASN A 294 -8.47 7.70 16.35
CA ASN A 294 -7.47 7.37 17.34
C ASN A 294 -6.24 6.73 16.69
N THR A 295 -5.02 7.09 17.13
CA THR A 295 -3.77 6.57 16.58
C THR A 295 -3.73 5.03 16.52
N HIS A 296 -4.27 4.34 17.53
CA HIS A 296 -4.32 2.86 17.50
C HIS A 296 -5.23 2.27 16.41
N GLN A 297 -6.10 3.07 15.83
CA GLN A 297 -7.03 2.70 14.77
C GLN A 297 -6.60 3.26 13.40
N ASN A 298 -5.49 4.01 13.34
CA ASN A 298 -5.01 4.58 12.09
C ASN A 298 -4.26 3.52 11.28
N LEU A 299 -4.92 2.96 10.25
CA LEU A 299 -4.33 1.94 9.40
C LEU A 299 -3.09 2.44 8.63
N ALA A 300 -2.94 3.76 8.47
CA ALA A 300 -1.81 4.35 7.78
C ALA A 300 -0.48 4.27 8.56
N ASP A 301 -0.51 3.97 9.86
CA ASP A 301 0.67 3.70 10.69
C ASP A 301 1.57 2.60 10.10
N LEU A 302 0.96 1.62 9.45
CA LEU A 302 1.67 0.51 8.78
C LEU A 302 2.61 0.99 7.65
N PHE A 303 2.39 2.20 7.14
CA PHE A 303 3.12 2.76 6.00
C PHE A 303 4.11 3.86 6.36
N THR A 304 4.21 4.23 7.62
CA THR A 304 5.05 5.36 8.07
C THR A 304 6.16 4.97 9.03
N LYS A 305 5.99 3.88 9.79
CA LYS A 305 6.94 3.49 10.86
C LYS A 305 7.08 1.98 11.01
N GLY A 306 8.18 1.55 11.63
CA GLY A 306 8.34 0.17 12.09
C GLY A 306 7.47 -0.08 13.31
N LEU A 307 6.62 -1.10 13.28
CA LEU A 307 5.65 -1.37 14.33
C LEU A 307 6.03 -2.58 15.19
N PRO A 308 5.67 -2.57 16.48
CA PRO A 308 5.72 -3.76 17.33
C PRO A 308 4.86 -4.89 16.77
N ARG A 309 5.21 -6.13 17.14
CA ARG A 309 4.58 -7.36 16.59
C ARG A 309 3.05 -7.31 16.58
N ILE A 310 2.44 -7.05 17.73
CA ILE A 310 0.97 -7.09 17.88
C ILE A 310 0.33 -6.06 16.97
N THR A 311 0.75 -4.80 17.07
CA THR A 311 0.21 -3.70 16.25
C THR A 311 0.39 -3.95 14.76
N HIS A 312 1.57 -4.44 14.33
CA HIS A 312 1.81 -4.77 12.93
C HIS A 312 0.85 -5.86 12.44
N GLN A 313 0.64 -6.90 13.24
CA GLN A 313 -0.23 -8.02 12.88
C GLN A 313 -1.70 -7.58 12.79
N ASP A 314 -2.18 -6.83 13.79
CA ASP A 314 -3.56 -6.32 13.83
C ASP A 314 -3.85 -5.44 12.61
N LEU A 315 -3.00 -4.44 12.36
CA LEU A 315 -3.18 -3.56 11.19
C LEU A 315 -3.04 -4.32 9.86
N THR A 316 -2.16 -5.32 9.77
CA THR A 316 -2.04 -6.20 8.59
C THR A 316 -3.35 -6.92 8.31
N PHE A 317 -4.04 -7.40 9.35
CA PHE A 317 -5.31 -8.08 9.20
C PHE A 317 -6.44 -7.12 8.85
N GLU A 318 -6.47 -5.94 9.46
CA GLU A 318 -7.47 -4.90 9.18
C GLU A 318 -7.42 -4.39 7.72
N ILE A 319 -6.27 -4.42 7.07
CA ILE A 319 -6.14 -4.05 5.65
C ILE A 319 -6.42 -5.20 4.68
N GLY A 320 -6.91 -6.34 5.16
CA GLY A 320 -7.28 -7.49 4.36
C GLY A 320 -6.16 -8.46 4.00
N VAL A 321 -4.96 -8.33 4.59
CA VAL A 321 -3.86 -9.28 4.37
C VAL A 321 -3.94 -10.39 5.40
N LEU A 322 -4.54 -11.51 4.99
CA LEU A 322 -4.93 -12.62 5.87
C LEU A 322 -4.30 -13.94 5.44
N PRO A 323 -4.09 -14.89 6.37
CA PRO A 323 -3.75 -16.25 6.02
C PRO A 323 -4.79 -16.87 5.08
N ASP A 324 -4.35 -17.57 4.04
CA ASP A 324 -5.25 -18.40 3.21
C ASP A 324 -5.72 -19.61 4.02
N GLN A 325 -6.62 -19.37 4.96
CA GLN A 325 -7.39 -20.41 5.63
C GLN A 325 -8.81 -20.34 5.09
N GLY A 326 -9.26 -21.42 4.44
CA GLY A 326 -10.62 -21.49 3.96
C GLY A 326 -11.62 -21.13 5.08
N GLY A 327 -12.12 -19.89 5.06
CA GLY A 327 -13.38 -19.53 5.69
C GLY A 327 -13.46 -19.41 7.21
N VAL A 328 -12.40 -19.00 7.92
CA VAL A 328 -12.56 -18.57 9.33
C VAL A 328 -12.70 -17.06 9.38
N LEU A 329 -13.89 -16.61 9.73
CA LEU A 329 -14.26 -15.24 9.94
C LEU A 329 -13.44 -14.58 11.07
N ARG A 330 -13.23 -13.25 10.96
CA ARG A 330 -12.54 -12.34 11.90
C ARG A 330 -12.98 -12.40 13.37
N SER A 331 -13.98 -13.20 13.73
CA SER A 331 -14.60 -13.24 15.08
C SER A 331 -13.94 -14.21 16.08
N GLU A 332 -12.84 -14.91 15.71
CA GLU A 332 -12.23 -15.93 16.57
C GLU A 332 -10.69 -15.80 16.73
N ILE A 333 -10.12 -14.57 16.56
CA ILE A 333 -8.69 -14.36 16.86
C ILE A 333 -8.52 -13.28 17.92
#